data_43e481f0022641ddf042f06816112068
#
_entry.id   43e481f0022641ddf042f06816112068
#
_cell.length_a   1.000
_cell.length_b   1.000
_cell.length_c   1.000
_cell.angle_alpha   90.00
_cell.angle_beta   90.00
_cell.angle_gamma   90.00
#
_symmetry.space_group_name_H-M   'P 1'
#
loop_
_entity.id
_entity.type
_entity.pdbx_description
1 polymer ?
#
loop_
_entity_poly.entity_id
_entity_poly.type
_entity_poly.pdbx_seq_one_letter_code
_entity_poly.pdbx_strand_id
1 'polypeptide(L)'
;MRDADTLKAKAEALGQFVPPEYGALPEIDLYMDQVIGYLNKLLCSVCRSDDGAPLTPSMINNYVKGGYVARPVQKKYSRDRIAMLYMLCCVKQNLTISEAAALLDGGDTEQLYEKFRALQTETRQSVARDAAIGNDADEDTLRMTALRLVLHSAAERLLAEEIIASLPTPKGKPEAQKKPKKAK
;
A
#
# COMPACT_ATOMS: atom_id res chain seq x y z
N MET A 1 -26.59 -7.98 -11.37
CA MET A 1 -25.72 -8.95 -10.66
C MET A 1 -24.46 -9.09 -11.50
N ARG A 2 -23.26 -8.93 -10.94
CA ARG A 2 -22.03 -9.21 -11.71
C ARG A 2 -21.96 -10.73 -11.90
N ASP A 3 -21.70 -11.13 -13.13
CA ASP A 3 -21.55 -12.51 -13.55
C ASP A 3 -20.40 -13.20 -12.79
N ALA A 4 -20.54 -14.47 -12.43
CA ALA A 4 -19.54 -15.26 -11.72
C ALA A 4 -18.19 -15.28 -12.50
N ASP A 5 -18.25 -15.32 -13.82
CA ASP A 5 -17.07 -15.25 -14.69
C ASP A 5 -16.31 -13.93 -14.53
N THR A 6 -17.03 -12.81 -14.37
CA THR A 6 -16.41 -11.50 -14.10
C THR A 6 -15.72 -11.46 -12.75
N LEU A 7 -16.29 -12.08 -11.71
CA LEU A 7 -15.68 -12.15 -10.37
C LEU A 7 -14.46 -13.06 -10.37
N LYS A 8 -14.53 -14.19 -11.04
CA LYS A 8 -13.41 -15.12 -11.23
C LYS A 8 -12.25 -14.44 -11.94
N ALA A 9 -12.50 -13.77 -13.07
CA ALA A 9 -11.48 -13.02 -13.80
C ALA A 9 -10.82 -11.93 -12.92
N LYS A 10 -11.57 -11.28 -12.03
CA LYS A 10 -11.02 -10.32 -11.05
C LYS A 10 -10.15 -10.99 -9.99
N ALA A 11 -10.55 -12.13 -9.48
CA ALA A 11 -9.74 -12.89 -8.52
C ALA A 11 -8.43 -13.37 -9.17
N GLU A 12 -8.49 -13.87 -10.38
CA GLU A 12 -7.31 -14.26 -11.17
C GLU A 12 -6.38 -13.07 -11.42
N ALA A 13 -6.92 -11.94 -11.88
CA ALA A 13 -6.15 -10.72 -12.10
C ALA A 13 -5.50 -10.19 -10.79
N LEU A 14 -6.18 -10.34 -9.64
CA LEU A 14 -5.61 -10.04 -8.33
C LEU A 14 -4.38 -10.91 -8.06
N GLY A 15 -4.46 -12.21 -8.28
CA GLY A 15 -3.37 -13.15 -8.03
C GLY A 15 -2.22 -13.08 -9.03
N GLN A 16 -2.49 -12.60 -10.25
CA GLN A 16 -1.47 -12.46 -11.31
C GLN A 16 -0.66 -11.18 -11.21
N PHE A 17 -1.12 -10.19 -10.43
CA PHE A 17 -0.40 -8.94 -10.29
C PHE A 17 0.92 -9.14 -9.52
N VAL A 18 2.04 -8.79 -10.16
CA VAL A 18 3.37 -8.78 -9.58
C VAL A 18 3.95 -7.37 -9.72
N PRO A 19 4.35 -6.70 -8.61
CA PRO A 19 5.02 -5.42 -8.71
C PRO A 19 6.36 -5.55 -9.46
N PRO A 20 6.83 -4.49 -10.13
CA PRO A 20 8.14 -4.52 -10.80
C PRO A 20 9.26 -4.81 -9.79
N GLU A 21 10.34 -5.41 -10.25
CA GLU A 21 11.57 -5.53 -9.47
C GLU A 21 12.17 -4.15 -9.18
N TYR A 22 12.93 -4.03 -8.09
CA TYR A 22 13.57 -2.76 -7.75
C TYR A 22 14.42 -2.23 -8.92
N GLY A 23 15.17 -3.10 -9.58
CA GLY A 23 15.98 -2.76 -10.76
C GLY A 23 15.16 -2.27 -11.97
N ALA A 24 13.89 -2.65 -12.06
CA ALA A 24 12.96 -2.21 -13.11
C ALA A 24 12.24 -0.89 -12.79
N LEU A 25 12.38 -0.36 -11.57
CA LEU A 25 11.95 1.01 -11.25
C LEU A 25 12.82 2.03 -12.02
N PRO A 26 12.32 3.25 -12.28
CA PRO A 26 13.07 4.27 -13.03
C PRO A 26 14.49 4.47 -12.50
N GLU A 27 15.48 4.30 -13.38
CA GLU A 27 16.90 4.48 -13.05
C GLU A 27 17.27 5.96 -12.94
N ILE A 28 16.63 6.80 -13.77
CA ILE A 28 16.82 8.24 -13.74
C ILE A 28 15.92 8.89 -12.68
N ASP A 29 16.42 9.94 -12.05
CA ASP A 29 15.65 10.74 -11.11
C ASP A 29 14.49 11.45 -11.82
N LEU A 30 13.26 11.27 -11.30
CA LEU A 30 12.05 11.81 -11.90
C LEU A 30 11.56 13.09 -11.20
N TYR A 31 10.93 14.00 -11.93
CA TYR A 31 10.16 15.09 -11.35
C TYR A 31 8.83 14.59 -10.77
N MET A 32 8.22 15.37 -9.87
CA MET A 32 7.01 14.97 -9.11
C MET A 32 5.87 14.51 -10.03
N ASP A 33 5.59 15.20 -11.10
CA ASP A 33 4.54 14.87 -12.07
C ASP A 33 4.80 13.52 -12.77
N GLN A 34 6.06 13.25 -13.12
CA GLN A 34 6.48 11.97 -13.69
C GLN A 34 6.36 10.83 -12.68
N VAL A 35 6.76 11.05 -11.41
CA VAL A 35 6.57 10.09 -10.31
C VAL A 35 5.10 9.75 -10.14
N ILE A 36 4.22 10.76 -10.09
CA ILE A 36 2.78 10.57 -9.96
C ILE A 36 2.23 9.77 -11.15
N GLY A 37 2.59 10.13 -12.37
CA GLY A 37 2.17 9.42 -13.57
C GLY A 37 2.62 7.96 -13.58
N TYR A 38 3.86 7.69 -13.17
CA TYR A 38 4.42 6.34 -13.09
C TYR A 38 3.74 5.51 -11.98
N LEU A 39 3.71 6.04 -10.76
CA LEU A 39 3.16 5.32 -9.62
C LEU A 39 1.65 5.10 -9.72
N ASN A 40 0.88 6.05 -10.23
CA ASN A 40 -0.56 5.86 -10.39
C ASN A 40 -0.89 4.72 -11.36
N LYS A 41 -0.08 4.49 -12.41
CA LYS A 41 -0.25 3.32 -13.29
C LYS A 41 -0.06 1.99 -12.53
N LEU A 42 0.91 1.91 -11.63
CA LEU A 42 1.13 0.73 -10.80
C LEU A 42 0.04 0.57 -9.73
N LEU A 43 -0.31 1.68 -9.09
CA LEU A 43 -1.25 1.70 -7.96
C LEU A 43 -2.71 1.45 -8.38
N CYS A 44 -3.09 1.73 -9.62
CA CYS A 44 -4.43 1.41 -10.14
C CYS A 44 -4.79 -0.08 -10.01
N SER A 45 -3.79 -0.96 -10.04
CA SER A 45 -3.98 -2.41 -9.86
C SER A 45 -4.02 -2.85 -8.39
N VAL A 46 -3.71 -1.95 -7.45
CA VAL A 46 -3.53 -2.25 -6.02
C VAL A 46 -4.46 -1.43 -5.14
N CYS A 47 -4.85 -0.23 -5.57
CA CYS A 47 -5.69 0.69 -4.82
C CYS A 47 -7.13 0.69 -5.35
N ARG A 48 -8.09 1.03 -4.49
CA ARG A 48 -9.49 1.21 -4.92
C ARG A 48 -9.57 2.43 -5.85
N SER A 49 -10.28 2.26 -6.95
CA SER A 49 -10.43 3.30 -7.98
C SER A 49 -11.47 4.37 -7.64
N ASP A 50 -12.30 4.12 -6.62
CA ASP A 50 -13.45 4.98 -6.30
C ASP A 50 -13.04 6.29 -5.59
N ASP A 51 -11.83 6.36 -5.05
CA ASP A 51 -11.32 7.50 -4.27
C ASP A 51 -10.48 8.50 -5.10
N GLY A 52 -10.52 8.41 -6.44
CA GLY A 52 -9.72 9.26 -7.32
C GLY A 52 -8.31 8.73 -7.56
N ALA A 53 -7.35 9.62 -7.88
CA ALA A 53 -5.97 9.22 -8.12
C ALA A 53 -5.30 8.69 -6.85
N PRO A 54 -4.71 7.48 -6.87
CA PRO A 54 -4.11 6.87 -5.68
C PRO A 54 -3.01 7.72 -5.03
N LEU A 55 -2.30 8.53 -5.83
CA LEU A 55 -1.23 9.42 -5.39
C LEU A 55 -1.39 10.80 -6.02
N THR A 56 -1.34 11.84 -5.18
CA THR A 56 -1.46 13.25 -5.58
C THR A 56 -0.24 14.08 -5.15
N PRO A 57 0.01 15.27 -5.77
CA PRO A 57 1.08 16.17 -5.35
C PRO A 57 1.00 16.55 -3.87
N SER A 58 -0.23 16.79 -3.37
CA SER A 58 -0.47 17.15 -1.97
C SER A 58 -0.05 16.02 -1.02
N MET A 59 -0.32 14.76 -1.38
CA MET A 59 0.09 13.59 -0.59
C MET A 59 1.61 13.49 -0.51
N ILE A 60 2.32 13.57 -1.65
CA ILE A 60 3.79 13.53 -1.66
C ILE A 60 4.37 14.64 -0.80
N ASN A 61 3.86 15.87 -0.93
CA ASN A 61 4.32 17.00 -0.12
C ASN A 61 4.11 16.75 1.37
N ASN A 62 2.97 16.16 1.78
CA ASN A 62 2.70 15.81 3.17
C ASN A 62 3.66 14.72 3.67
N TYR A 63 3.96 13.71 2.85
CA TYR A 63 4.90 12.64 3.21
C TYR A 63 6.34 13.17 3.39
N VAL A 64 6.76 14.07 2.51
CA VAL A 64 8.07 14.73 2.61
C VAL A 64 8.14 15.67 3.82
N LYS A 65 7.10 16.49 4.07
CA LYS A 65 7.03 17.38 5.24
C LYS A 65 7.00 16.62 6.56
N GLY A 66 6.31 15.49 6.59
CA GLY A 66 6.24 14.59 7.74
C GLY A 66 7.53 13.77 7.98
N GLY A 67 8.51 13.85 7.07
CA GLY A 67 9.74 13.06 7.16
C GLY A 67 9.57 11.57 6.82
N TYR A 68 8.42 11.17 6.28
CA TYR A 68 8.12 9.79 5.88
C TYR A 68 8.83 9.39 4.57
N VAL A 69 9.12 10.36 3.74
CA VAL A 69 9.91 10.21 2.51
C VAL A 69 10.99 11.28 2.51
N ALA A 70 12.21 10.90 2.17
CA ALA A 70 13.33 11.82 2.09
C ALA A 70 13.06 12.93 1.05
N ARG A 71 13.55 14.16 1.34
CA ARG A 71 13.37 15.31 0.46
C ARG A 71 13.97 15.04 -0.91
N PRO A 72 13.30 15.47 -2.01
CA PRO A 72 13.87 15.39 -3.35
C PRO A 72 15.15 16.22 -3.48
N VAL A 73 16.09 15.75 -4.27
CA VAL A 73 17.31 16.50 -4.62
C VAL A 73 17.04 17.22 -5.94
N GLN A 74 17.27 18.51 -5.99
CA GLN A 74 16.97 19.34 -7.18
C GLN A 74 15.54 19.13 -7.73
N LYS A 75 14.56 18.97 -6.83
CA LYS A 75 13.14 18.67 -7.15
C LYS A 75 12.91 17.29 -7.81
N LYS A 76 13.90 16.42 -7.82
CA LYS A 76 13.81 15.08 -8.40
C LYS A 76 13.83 13.99 -7.34
N TYR A 77 13.14 12.91 -7.61
CA TYR A 77 12.98 11.72 -6.78
C TYR A 77 13.78 10.57 -7.36
N SER A 78 14.72 10.04 -6.58
CA SER A 78 15.50 8.86 -6.93
C SER A 78 14.66 7.58 -6.86
N ARG A 79 15.21 6.48 -7.40
CA ARG A 79 14.62 5.14 -7.32
C ARG A 79 14.17 4.77 -5.91
N ASP A 80 15.00 5.01 -4.88
CA ASP A 80 14.66 4.74 -3.48
C ASP A 80 13.40 5.48 -3.02
N ARG A 81 13.28 6.77 -3.41
CA ARG A 81 12.11 7.58 -3.04
C ARG A 81 10.86 7.12 -3.76
N ILE A 82 11.00 6.65 -5.00
CA ILE A 82 9.90 6.07 -5.78
C ILE A 82 9.46 4.75 -5.16
N ALA A 83 10.40 3.87 -4.80
CA ALA A 83 10.13 2.62 -4.09
C ALA A 83 9.41 2.86 -2.74
N MET A 84 9.92 3.80 -1.94
CA MET A 84 9.31 4.16 -0.67
C MET A 84 7.89 4.73 -0.83
N LEU A 85 7.67 5.61 -1.82
CA LEU A 85 6.34 6.14 -2.13
C LEU A 85 5.37 5.04 -2.54
N TYR A 86 5.81 4.07 -3.34
CA TYR A 86 4.99 2.92 -3.74
C TYR A 86 4.56 2.11 -2.52
N MET A 87 5.53 1.65 -1.70
CA MET A 87 5.25 0.87 -0.49
C MET A 87 4.31 1.62 0.46
N LEU A 88 4.60 2.91 0.70
CA LEU A 88 3.79 3.76 1.58
C LEU A 88 2.34 3.88 1.08
N CYS A 89 2.13 4.07 -0.22
CA CYS A 89 0.79 4.12 -0.80
C CYS A 89 0.04 2.81 -0.66
N CYS A 90 0.72 1.66 -0.77
CA CYS A 90 0.10 0.36 -0.60
C CYS A 90 -0.37 0.12 0.85
N VAL A 91 0.49 0.35 1.85
CA VAL A 91 0.17 0.03 3.24
C VAL A 91 -0.75 1.06 3.89
N LYS A 92 -0.69 2.33 3.48
CA LYS A 92 -1.51 3.40 4.03
C LYS A 92 -3.01 3.23 3.75
N GLN A 93 -3.42 2.31 2.89
CA GLN A 93 -4.84 2.02 2.66
C GLN A 93 -5.52 1.42 3.90
N ASN A 94 -4.74 0.73 4.72
CA ASN A 94 -5.21 0.05 5.92
C ASN A 94 -4.64 0.65 7.21
N LEU A 95 -3.64 1.53 7.12
CA LEU A 95 -2.90 2.09 8.24
C LEU A 95 -2.89 3.61 8.20
N THR A 96 -2.71 4.24 9.36
CA THR A 96 -2.34 5.65 9.42
C THR A 96 -0.96 5.86 8.81
N ILE A 97 -0.66 7.08 8.36
CA ILE A 97 0.65 7.39 7.78
C ILE A 97 1.79 7.16 8.79
N SER A 98 1.52 7.32 10.06
CA SER A 98 2.49 7.10 11.14
C SER A 98 2.81 5.63 11.33
N GLU A 99 1.81 4.78 11.33
CA GLU A 99 1.96 3.32 11.42
C GLU A 99 2.64 2.77 10.16
N ALA A 100 2.21 3.22 8.98
CA ALA A 100 2.84 2.86 7.71
C ALA A 100 4.34 3.23 7.69
N ALA A 101 4.69 4.41 8.20
CA ALA A 101 6.08 4.83 8.30
C ALA A 101 6.88 4.00 9.32
N ALA A 102 6.28 3.67 10.47
CA ALA A 102 6.93 2.82 11.47
C ALA A 102 7.22 1.41 10.90
N LEU A 103 6.28 0.87 10.13
CA LEU A 103 6.42 -0.43 9.48
C LEU A 103 7.52 -0.44 8.39
N LEU A 104 7.71 0.69 7.70
CA LEU A 104 8.67 0.83 6.61
C LEU A 104 9.99 1.50 7.05
N ASP A 105 10.18 1.74 8.36
CA ASP A 105 11.39 2.38 8.88
C ASP A 105 12.55 1.39 8.95
N GLY A 106 13.70 1.83 8.45
CA GLY A 106 14.99 1.17 8.65
C GLY A 106 15.49 0.33 7.49
N GLY A 107 16.81 0.24 7.43
CA GLY A 107 17.55 -0.62 6.52
C GLY A 107 17.76 -0.05 5.10
N ASP A 108 18.18 -0.94 4.25
CA ASP A 108 18.40 -0.70 2.83
C ASP A 108 17.06 -0.71 2.08
N THR A 109 16.80 0.33 1.30
CA THR A 109 15.51 0.51 0.60
C THR A 109 15.27 -0.56 -0.45
N GLU A 110 16.32 -1.01 -1.16
CA GLU A 110 16.21 -2.06 -2.16
C GLU A 110 15.82 -3.39 -1.50
N GLN A 111 16.50 -3.77 -0.42
CA GLN A 111 16.19 -5.00 0.31
C GLN A 111 14.77 -4.98 0.91
N LEU A 112 14.37 -3.84 1.46
CA LEU A 112 13.01 -3.67 1.99
C LEU A 112 11.97 -3.80 0.89
N TYR A 113 12.21 -3.14 -0.24
CA TYR A 113 11.30 -3.17 -1.39
C TYR A 113 11.15 -4.59 -1.95
N GLU A 114 12.22 -5.36 -2.12
CA GLU A 114 12.16 -6.73 -2.63
C GLU A 114 11.43 -7.67 -1.66
N LYS A 115 11.65 -7.53 -0.35
CA LYS A 115 10.85 -8.25 0.66
C LYS A 115 9.37 -7.88 0.60
N PHE A 116 9.08 -6.59 0.50
CA PHE A 116 7.71 -6.09 0.35
C PHE A 116 7.05 -6.64 -0.92
N ARG A 117 7.75 -6.61 -2.05
CA ARG A 117 7.31 -7.14 -3.34
C ARG A 117 6.97 -8.63 -3.24
N ALA A 118 7.84 -9.42 -2.64
CA ALA A 118 7.62 -10.85 -2.42
C ALA A 118 6.36 -11.11 -1.57
N LEU A 119 6.25 -10.44 -0.42
CA LEU A 119 5.08 -10.55 0.47
C LEU A 119 3.79 -10.10 -0.21
N GLN A 120 3.81 -8.99 -0.97
CA GLN A 120 2.63 -8.50 -1.68
C GLN A 120 2.17 -9.51 -2.74
N THR A 121 3.11 -10.10 -3.47
CA THR A 121 2.82 -11.12 -4.50
C THR A 121 2.21 -12.37 -3.86
N GLU A 122 2.85 -12.91 -2.83
CA GLU A 122 2.41 -14.10 -2.11
C GLU A 122 1.00 -13.91 -1.51
N THR A 123 0.80 -12.79 -0.81
CA THR A 123 -0.50 -12.47 -0.19
C THR A 123 -1.61 -12.41 -1.23
N ARG A 124 -1.39 -11.75 -2.36
CA ARG A 124 -2.40 -11.64 -3.43
C ARG A 124 -2.72 -12.98 -4.07
N GLN A 125 -1.71 -13.81 -4.29
CA GLN A 125 -1.89 -15.17 -4.79
C GLN A 125 -2.66 -16.04 -3.80
N SER A 126 -2.35 -15.94 -2.51
CA SER A 126 -3.09 -16.66 -1.46
C SER A 126 -4.55 -16.25 -1.43
N VAL A 127 -4.83 -14.95 -1.36
CA VAL A 127 -6.21 -14.44 -1.35
C VAL A 127 -6.98 -14.86 -2.61
N ALA A 128 -6.35 -14.84 -3.79
CA ALA A 128 -6.99 -15.27 -5.03
C ALA A 128 -7.33 -16.77 -5.01
N ARG A 129 -6.43 -17.62 -4.47
CA ARG A 129 -6.71 -19.06 -4.27
C ARG A 129 -7.81 -19.29 -3.23
N ASP A 130 -7.74 -18.59 -2.11
CA ASP A 130 -8.66 -18.76 -0.99
C ASP A 130 -10.07 -18.26 -1.34
N ALA A 131 -10.20 -17.30 -2.23
CA ALA A 131 -11.50 -16.84 -2.72
C ALA A 131 -12.25 -17.97 -3.43
N ALA A 132 -11.54 -18.89 -4.14
CA ALA A 132 -12.06 -20.11 -4.75
C ALA A 132 -13.43 -19.94 -5.44
N ILE A 133 -13.60 -18.83 -6.19
CA ILE A 133 -14.86 -18.54 -6.88
C ILE A 133 -15.03 -19.52 -8.05
N GLY A 134 -15.94 -20.50 -7.87
CA GLY A 134 -16.32 -21.42 -8.94
C GLY A 134 -17.22 -20.77 -9.98
N ASN A 135 -17.27 -21.35 -11.18
CA ASN A 135 -18.14 -20.87 -12.27
C ASN A 135 -19.64 -20.95 -11.89
N ASP A 136 -19.99 -21.92 -11.03
CA ASP A 136 -21.36 -22.19 -10.60
C ASP A 136 -21.65 -21.68 -9.19
N ALA A 137 -20.87 -20.72 -8.69
CA ALA A 137 -21.06 -20.16 -7.36
C ALA A 137 -22.40 -19.42 -7.27
N ASP A 138 -23.30 -19.91 -6.43
CA ASP A 138 -24.56 -19.27 -6.16
C ASP A 138 -24.39 -18.00 -5.28
N GLU A 139 -25.48 -17.26 -5.10
CA GLU A 139 -25.46 -16.01 -4.35
C GLU A 139 -25.04 -16.22 -2.88
N ASP A 140 -25.46 -17.32 -2.26
CA ASP A 140 -25.11 -17.61 -0.86
C ASP A 140 -23.61 -17.93 -0.71
N THR A 141 -23.06 -18.74 -1.59
CA THR A 141 -21.61 -19.03 -1.66
C THR A 141 -20.80 -17.76 -1.84
N LEU A 142 -21.22 -16.87 -2.74
CA LEU A 142 -20.54 -15.59 -2.95
C LEU A 142 -20.61 -14.70 -1.70
N ARG A 143 -21.78 -14.65 -1.03
CA ARG A 143 -21.99 -13.89 0.20
C ARG A 143 -21.10 -14.42 1.33
N MET A 144 -21.06 -15.74 1.53
CA MET A 144 -20.23 -16.37 2.57
C MET A 144 -18.73 -16.20 2.29
N THR A 145 -18.32 -16.29 1.03
CA THR A 145 -16.93 -16.01 0.63
C THR A 145 -16.54 -14.56 0.92
N ALA A 146 -17.38 -13.60 0.55
CA ALA A 146 -17.14 -12.19 0.85
C ALA A 146 -17.07 -11.93 2.36
N LEU A 147 -18.00 -12.50 3.15
CA LEU A 147 -18.01 -12.39 4.60
C LEU A 147 -16.74 -12.95 5.24
N ARG A 148 -16.30 -14.13 4.79
CA ARG A 148 -15.04 -14.73 5.24
C ARG A 148 -13.85 -13.83 4.97
N LEU A 149 -13.69 -13.29 3.76
CA LEU A 149 -12.60 -12.39 3.40
C LEU A 149 -12.59 -11.10 4.25
N VAL A 150 -13.77 -10.53 4.53
CA VAL A 150 -13.89 -9.33 5.39
C VAL A 150 -13.48 -9.63 6.82
N LEU A 151 -13.94 -10.76 7.38
CA LEU A 151 -13.60 -11.16 8.76
C LEU A 151 -12.12 -11.50 8.93
N HIS A 152 -11.51 -12.18 7.96
CA HIS A 152 -10.06 -12.43 7.94
C HIS A 152 -9.28 -11.12 7.93
N SER A 153 -9.62 -10.22 7.01
CA SER A 153 -8.96 -8.91 6.91
C SER A 153 -9.05 -8.10 8.20
N ALA A 154 -10.20 -8.15 8.89
CA ALA A 154 -10.39 -7.46 10.16
C ALA A 154 -9.52 -8.06 11.29
N ALA A 155 -9.45 -9.39 11.38
CA ALA A 155 -8.64 -10.08 12.38
C ALA A 155 -7.13 -9.87 12.15
N GLU A 156 -6.68 -9.99 10.89
CA GLU A 156 -5.30 -9.74 10.50
C GLU A 156 -4.87 -8.30 10.79
N ARG A 157 -5.75 -7.34 10.52
CA ARG A 157 -5.50 -5.93 10.80
C ARG A 157 -5.30 -5.67 12.30
N LEU A 158 -6.18 -6.22 13.16
CA LEU A 158 -6.04 -6.06 14.62
C LEU A 158 -4.70 -6.57 15.12
N LEU A 159 -4.28 -7.76 14.65
CA LEU A 159 -2.99 -8.33 15.03
C LEU A 159 -1.82 -7.50 14.48
N ALA A 160 -1.93 -7.01 13.25
CA ALA A 160 -0.90 -6.14 12.65
C ALA A 160 -0.72 -4.83 13.43
N GLU A 161 -1.82 -4.19 13.88
CA GLU A 161 -1.79 -2.97 14.69
C GLU A 161 -1.05 -3.21 16.03
N GLU A 162 -1.29 -4.33 16.71
CA GLU A 162 -0.57 -4.71 17.94
C GLU A 162 0.93 -4.93 17.70
N ILE A 163 1.28 -5.62 16.61
CA ILE A 163 2.67 -5.83 16.23
C ILE A 163 3.35 -4.48 15.94
N ILE A 164 2.71 -3.60 15.15
CA ILE A 164 3.25 -2.28 14.82
C ILE A 164 3.44 -1.43 16.08
N ALA A 165 2.51 -1.48 17.02
CA ALA A 165 2.62 -0.79 18.30
C ALA A 165 3.82 -1.25 19.15
N SER A 166 4.28 -2.51 18.94
CA SER A 166 5.46 -3.07 19.62
C SER A 166 6.80 -2.68 18.95
N LEU A 167 6.76 -2.15 17.71
CA LEU A 167 7.97 -1.75 17.00
C LEU A 167 8.59 -0.46 17.60
N PRO A 168 9.92 -0.29 17.51
CA PRO A 168 10.57 0.95 17.92
C PRO A 168 10.00 2.14 17.15
N THR A 169 9.79 3.25 17.84
CA THR A 169 9.35 4.49 17.18
C THR A 169 10.39 4.96 16.15
N PRO A 170 9.98 5.30 14.91
CA PRO A 170 10.90 5.73 13.86
C PRO A 170 11.79 6.88 14.33
N LYS A 171 13.10 6.77 14.12
CA LYS A 171 14.06 7.84 14.39
C LYS A 171 13.81 8.97 13.40
N GLY A 172 13.08 10.02 13.79
CA GLY A 172 12.92 11.18 12.92
C GLY A 172 11.60 11.95 13.03
N LYS A 173 10.69 11.60 13.95
CA LYS A 173 9.54 12.46 14.20
C LYS A 173 9.92 13.64 15.07
N PRO A 174 9.65 14.91 14.63
CA PRO A 174 9.36 15.95 15.59
C PRO A 174 8.08 15.52 16.31
N GLU A 175 8.13 15.39 17.63
CA GLU A 175 6.95 15.22 18.46
C GLU A 175 5.87 16.20 18.01
N ALA A 176 4.72 15.67 17.59
CA ALA A 176 3.56 16.49 17.30
C ALA A 176 3.20 17.23 18.61
N GLN A 177 3.58 18.49 18.70
CA GLN A 177 3.17 19.36 19.79
C GLN A 177 1.64 19.30 19.89
N LYS A 178 1.15 18.59 20.90
CA LYS A 178 -0.25 18.65 21.31
C LYS A 178 -0.54 20.11 21.64
N LYS A 179 -1.24 20.81 20.74
CA LYS A 179 -1.76 22.15 21.06
C LYS A 179 -2.59 22.03 22.34
N PRO A 180 -2.31 22.82 23.38
CA PRO A 180 -3.12 22.80 24.58
C PRO A 180 -4.55 23.18 24.22
N LYS A 181 -5.50 22.35 24.64
CA LYS A 181 -6.93 22.70 24.57
C LYS A 181 -7.12 24.02 25.34
N LYS A 182 -7.49 25.08 24.62
CA LYS A 182 -7.98 26.30 25.25
C LYS A 182 -9.24 25.92 26.01
N ALA A 183 -9.13 25.97 27.34
CA ALA A 183 -10.28 25.96 28.24
C ALA A 183 -11.14 27.19 27.94
N LYS A 184 -12.41 26.99 27.74
CA LYS A 184 -13.46 28.02 27.79
C LYS A 184 -14.01 28.05 29.19
#